data_5b484b3c8549937fe5663eb8865c4756
#
_entry.id   5b484b3c8549937fe5663eb8865c4756
#
_cell.length_a   1.000
_cell.length_b   1.000
_cell.length_c   1.000
_cell.angle_alpha   90.00
_cell.angle_beta   90.00
_cell.angle_gamma   90.00
#
_symmetry.space_group_name_H-M   'P 1'
#
loop_
_entity.id
_entity.type
_entity.pdbx_description
1 polymer ?
#
loop_
_entity_poly.entity_id
_entity_poly.type
_entity_poly.pdbx_seq_one_letter_code
_entity_poly.pdbx_strand_id
1 'polypeptide(L)'
;ESDRLKVVEMGKSAEGRAMYLAVITSPENHKRLDRYKEISRRLALAEGLTDEQARALAREGKAVVWIDGGLHATEVLGAQQLIETIWQLNSRTDEETTRFLNDVITLCCLVNPDGMELVSNWYMREPDVTKRSYASIPRLYQKYIGHDNNRDFYMSAQPESEAINRAFYHEWFPQIIYNHH
;
A
#
# COMPACT_ATOMS: atom_id res chain seq x y z
N GLU A 1 -3.00 16.05 -11.96
CA GLU A 1 -4.04 15.00 -11.95
C GLU A 1 -3.66 13.95 -12.99
N SER A 2 -3.84 12.68 -12.65
CA SER A 2 -3.57 11.55 -13.54
C SER A 2 -4.83 10.68 -13.65
N ASP A 3 -5.14 10.21 -14.85
CA ASP A 3 -6.22 9.25 -15.09
C ASP A 3 -5.82 7.80 -14.76
N ARG A 4 -4.54 7.60 -14.39
CA ARG A 4 -3.96 6.32 -13.95
C ARG A 4 -4.00 6.14 -12.44
N LEU A 5 -4.35 7.17 -11.66
CA LEU A 5 -4.30 7.18 -10.20
C LEU A 5 -5.66 7.50 -9.59
N LYS A 6 -6.10 6.64 -8.69
CA LYS A 6 -7.19 6.92 -7.76
C LYS A 6 -6.68 6.80 -6.34
N VAL A 7 -6.90 7.83 -5.52
CA VAL A 7 -6.55 7.81 -4.09
C VAL A 7 -7.82 7.58 -3.28
N VAL A 8 -7.76 6.61 -2.37
CA VAL A 8 -8.89 6.22 -1.52
C VAL A 8 -8.44 6.28 -0.06
N GLU A 9 -9.22 6.89 0.81
CA GLU A 9 -9.01 6.80 2.26
C GLU A 9 -9.42 5.40 2.72
N MET A 10 -8.48 4.68 3.33
CA MET A 10 -8.70 3.31 3.80
C MET A 10 -8.93 3.21 5.31
N GLY A 11 -8.71 4.29 6.04
CA GLY A 11 -8.87 4.32 7.49
C GLY A 11 -8.08 5.44 8.13
N LYS A 12 -7.92 5.34 9.45
CA LYS A 12 -7.13 6.28 10.24
C LYS A 12 -6.10 5.55 11.08
N SER A 13 -4.95 6.20 11.26
CA SER A 13 -3.91 5.76 12.18
C SER A 13 -4.33 5.90 13.64
N ALA A 14 -3.51 5.36 14.54
CA ALA A 14 -3.71 5.46 15.98
C ALA A 14 -3.76 6.92 16.51
N GLU A 15 -3.11 7.86 15.83
CA GLU A 15 -3.15 9.30 16.15
C GLU A 15 -4.19 10.06 15.29
N GLY A 16 -5.03 9.36 14.54
CA GLY A 16 -6.14 9.94 13.78
C GLY A 16 -5.78 10.49 12.40
N ARG A 17 -4.56 10.25 11.88
CA ARG A 17 -4.18 10.64 10.53
C ARG A 17 -4.87 9.74 9.51
N ALA A 18 -5.33 10.33 8.42
CA ALA A 18 -5.89 9.57 7.32
C ALA A 18 -4.82 8.66 6.67
N MET A 19 -5.18 7.42 6.42
CA MET A 19 -4.40 6.47 5.67
C MET A 19 -4.95 6.37 4.26
N TYR A 20 -4.08 6.49 3.28
CA TYR A 20 -4.47 6.51 1.88
C TYR A 20 -3.92 5.30 1.12
N LEU A 21 -4.75 4.78 0.25
CA LEU A 21 -4.39 3.77 -0.74
C LEU A 21 -4.37 4.42 -2.12
N ALA A 22 -3.21 4.42 -2.76
CA ALA A 22 -3.05 4.79 -4.15
C ALA A 22 -3.29 3.57 -5.03
N VAL A 23 -4.36 3.59 -5.82
CA VAL A 23 -4.71 2.56 -6.80
C VAL A 23 -4.23 3.02 -8.16
N ILE A 24 -3.25 2.32 -8.72
CA ILE A 24 -2.57 2.70 -9.96
C ILE A 24 -2.74 1.60 -11.00
N THR A 25 -3.31 1.97 -12.14
CA THR A 25 -3.51 1.07 -13.27
C THR A 25 -3.88 1.89 -14.52
N SER A 26 -4.14 1.25 -15.66
CA SER A 26 -4.57 2.00 -16.85
C SER A 26 -5.95 2.63 -16.67
N PRO A 27 -6.26 3.73 -17.39
CA PRO A 27 -7.57 4.37 -17.34
C PRO A 27 -8.73 3.41 -17.67
N GLU A 28 -8.50 2.46 -18.56
CA GLU A 28 -9.50 1.45 -18.91
C GLU A 28 -9.75 0.46 -17.77
N ASN A 29 -8.72 0.08 -17.04
CA ASN A 29 -8.88 -0.76 -15.87
C ASN A 29 -9.62 -0.05 -14.74
N HIS A 30 -9.41 1.27 -14.57
CA HIS A 30 -10.15 2.07 -13.58
C HIS A 30 -11.68 2.02 -13.77
N LYS A 31 -12.14 1.89 -15.00
CA LYS A 31 -13.58 1.77 -15.32
C LYS A 31 -14.18 0.43 -14.86
N ARG A 32 -13.33 -0.57 -14.57
CA ARG A 32 -13.73 -1.96 -14.28
C ARG A 32 -13.19 -2.47 -12.95
N LEU A 33 -12.74 -1.60 -12.04
CA LEU A 33 -12.13 -2.01 -10.77
C LEU A 33 -13.00 -2.96 -9.95
N ASP A 34 -14.31 -2.70 -9.86
CA ASP A 34 -15.23 -3.56 -9.10
C ASP A 34 -15.28 -4.97 -9.67
N ARG A 35 -15.22 -5.09 -11.01
CA ARG A 35 -15.15 -6.40 -11.66
C ARG A 35 -13.85 -7.13 -11.33
N TYR A 36 -12.72 -6.43 -11.33
CA TYR A 36 -11.42 -7.05 -10.99
C TYR A 36 -11.33 -7.43 -9.51
N LYS A 37 -11.88 -6.62 -8.60
CA LYS A 37 -12.02 -6.99 -7.19
C LYS A 37 -12.84 -8.27 -7.02
N GLU A 38 -13.98 -8.36 -7.70
CA GLU A 38 -14.83 -9.54 -7.65
C GLU A 38 -14.12 -10.79 -8.20
N ILE A 39 -13.35 -10.66 -9.29
CA ILE A 39 -12.54 -11.76 -9.83
C ILE A 39 -11.50 -12.20 -8.80
N SER A 40 -10.73 -11.27 -8.22
CA SER A 40 -9.73 -11.58 -7.20
C SER A 40 -10.35 -12.30 -6.00
N ARG A 41 -11.49 -11.79 -5.50
CA ARG A 41 -12.22 -12.42 -4.41
C ARG A 41 -12.65 -13.85 -4.74
N ARG A 42 -13.26 -14.07 -5.89
CA ARG A 42 -13.73 -15.39 -6.32
C ARG A 42 -12.58 -16.38 -6.47
N LEU A 43 -11.46 -15.95 -7.03
CA LEU A 43 -10.26 -16.79 -7.18
C LEU A 43 -9.62 -17.10 -5.82
N ALA A 44 -9.57 -16.13 -4.91
CA ALA A 44 -8.99 -16.31 -3.58
C ALA A 44 -9.81 -17.27 -2.70
N LEU A 45 -11.14 -17.16 -2.72
CA LEU A 45 -12.03 -18.00 -1.93
C LEU A 45 -12.27 -19.37 -2.59
N ALA A 46 -12.19 -19.45 -3.90
CA ALA A 46 -12.40 -20.65 -4.73
C ALA A 46 -13.72 -21.40 -4.49
N GLU A 47 -14.68 -20.78 -3.81
CA GLU A 47 -15.95 -21.40 -3.44
C GLU A 47 -16.84 -21.64 -4.69
N GLY A 48 -17.18 -22.93 -4.92
CA GLY A 48 -18.05 -23.32 -6.01
C GLY A 48 -17.47 -23.11 -7.42
N LEU A 49 -16.15 -22.92 -7.56
CA LEU A 49 -15.49 -22.78 -8.86
C LEU A 49 -14.98 -24.13 -9.38
N THR A 50 -15.27 -24.41 -10.64
CA THR A 50 -14.53 -25.44 -11.39
C THR A 50 -13.19 -24.88 -11.88
N ASP A 51 -12.24 -25.75 -12.21
CA ASP A 51 -10.95 -25.36 -12.79
C ASP A 51 -11.10 -24.54 -14.07
N GLU A 52 -12.08 -24.88 -14.90
CA GLU A 52 -12.35 -24.16 -16.16
C GLU A 52 -12.85 -22.73 -15.87
N GLN A 53 -13.77 -22.57 -14.92
CA GLN A 53 -14.25 -21.28 -14.49
C GLN A 53 -13.14 -20.44 -13.86
N ALA A 54 -12.30 -21.03 -13.01
CA ALA A 54 -11.16 -20.35 -12.41
C ALA A 54 -10.18 -19.84 -13.48
N ARG A 55 -9.85 -20.68 -14.48
CA ARG A 55 -9.00 -20.29 -15.61
C ARG A 55 -9.62 -19.18 -16.45
N ALA A 56 -10.93 -19.19 -16.65
CA ALA A 56 -11.62 -18.12 -17.38
C ALA A 56 -11.56 -16.80 -16.62
N LEU A 57 -11.79 -16.82 -15.29
CA LEU A 57 -11.65 -15.64 -14.45
C LEU A 57 -10.21 -15.11 -14.40
N ALA A 58 -9.22 -16.01 -14.32
CA ALA A 58 -7.81 -15.61 -14.33
C ALA A 58 -7.40 -14.93 -15.65
N ARG A 59 -7.95 -15.38 -16.79
CA ARG A 59 -7.69 -14.72 -18.09
C ARG A 59 -8.35 -13.35 -18.22
N GLU A 60 -9.52 -13.16 -17.60
CA GLU A 60 -10.22 -11.87 -17.60
C GLU A 60 -9.61 -10.89 -16.59
N GLY A 61 -9.16 -11.42 -15.46
CA GLY A 61 -8.67 -10.65 -14.31
C GLY A 61 -7.37 -9.89 -14.58
N LYS A 62 -6.97 -9.13 -13.59
CA LYS A 62 -5.68 -8.44 -13.55
C LYS A 62 -4.90 -8.90 -12.32
N ALA A 63 -3.58 -8.93 -12.40
CA ALA A 63 -2.76 -9.14 -11.23
C ALA A 63 -2.91 -7.95 -10.28
N VAL A 64 -3.17 -8.23 -9.00
CA VAL A 64 -3.22 -7.21 -7.95
C VAL A 64 -1.94 -7.31 -7.13
N VAL A 65 -1.17 -6.23 -7.12
CA VAL A 65 0.13 -6.13 -6.44
C VAL A 65 0.03 -5.04 -5.38
N TRP A 66 0.29 -5.41 -4.15
CA TRP A 66 0.42 -4.48 -3.03
C TRP A 66 1.88 -4.12 -2.82
N ILE A 67 2.15 -2.82 -2.69
CA ILE A 67 3.47 -2.28 -2.35
C ILE A 67 3.27 -1.30 -1.20
N ASP A 68 3.86 -1.58 -0.05
CA ASP A 68 3.86 -0.64 1.05
C ASP A 68 5.27 -0.24 1.46
N GLY A 69 5.36 0.82 2.26
CA GLY A 69 6.60 1.28 2.83
C GLY A 69 6.37 2.07 4.11
N GLY A 70 7.47 2.30 4.84
CA GLY A 70 7.45 3.11 6.05
C GLY A 70 6.79 2.43 7.24
N LEU A 71 6.77 1.11 7.30
CA LEU A 71 6.28 0.35 8.45
C LEU A 71 7.10 0.70 9.69
N HIS A 72 8.42 0.50 9.64
CA HIS A 72 9.34 1.05 10.62
C HIS A 72 9.78 2.44 10.16
N ALA A 73 9.26 3.47 10.78
CA ALA A 73 9.43 4.85 10.29
C ALA A 73 10.87 5.37 10.27
N THR A 74 11.79 4.71 10.98
CA THR A 74 13.24 5.01 10.93
C THR A 74 13.95 4.43 9.70
N GLU A 75 13.30 3.53 8.97
CA GLU A 75 13.75 2.97 7.69
C GLU A 75 13.23 3.86 6.55
N VAL A 76 13.71 5.10 6.51
CA VAL A 76 13.10 6.21 5.74
C VAL A 76 12.99 5.99 4.24
N LEU A 77 13.83 5.11 3.67
CA LEU A 77 13.88 4.90 2.21
C LEU A 77 12.57 4.31 1.66
N GLY A 78 11.94 3.39 2.37
CA GLY A 78 10.69 2.76 1.92
C GLY A 78 9.57 3.76 1.67
N ALA A 79 9.37 4.72 2.58
CA ALA A 79 8.38 5.77 2.41
C ALA A 79 8.71 6.70 1.23
N GLN A 80 9.97 7.06 1.05
CA GLN A 80 10.41 7.91 -0.06
C GLN A 80 10.30 7.21 -1.42
N GLN A 81 10.62 5.92 -1.46
CA GLN A 81 10.49 5.12 -2.68
C GLN A 81 9.05 5.01 -3.16
N LEU A 82 8.07 4.96 -2.26
CA LEU A 82 6.65 4.95 -2.65
C LEU A 82 6.28 6.18 -3.48
N ILE A 83 6.74 7.36 -3.09
CA ILE A 83 6.49 8.61 -3.82
C ILE A 83 7.05 8.51 -5.25
N GLU A 84 8.31 8.06 -5.36
CA GLU A 84 8.96 7.87 -6.66
C GLU A 84 8.25 6.82 -7.50
N THR A 85 7.87 5.68 -6.91
CA THR A 85 7.14 4.61 -7.61
C THR A 85 5.79 5.11 -8.14
N ILE A 86 5.02 5.83 -7.31
CA ILE A 86 3.75 6.43 -7.72
C ILE A 86 3.97 7.42 -8.87
N TRP A 87 4.98 8.27 -8.76
CA TRP A 87 5.29 9.25 -9.80
C TRP A 87 5.70 8.58 -11.12
N GLN A 88 6.60 7.59 -11.09
CA GLN A 88 7.06 6.85 -12.27
C GLN A 88 5.90 6.19 -13.01
N LEU A 89 5.05 5.46 -12.30
CA LEU A 89 3.89 4.76 -12.90
C LEU A 89 2.85 5.73 -13.49
N ASN A 90 2.77 6.94 -12.96
CA ASN A 90 1.81 7.94 -13.44
C ASN A 90 2.35 8.82 -14.59
N SER A 91 3.67 8.97 -14.70
CA SER A 91 4.29 9.91 -15.66
C SER A 91 4.94 9.25 -16.87
N ARG A 92 5.45 8.02 -16.74
CA ARG A 92 6.11 7.32 -17.82
C ARG A 92 5.12 6.84 -18.88
N THR A 93 5.58 6.88 -20.15
CA THR A 93 4.77 6.51 -21.34
C THR A 93 5.45 5.48 -22.23
N ASP A 94 6.55 4.90 -21.77
CA ASP A 94 7.22 3.82 -22.47
C ASP A 94 6.35 2.55 -22.57
N GLU A 95 6.71 1.69 -23.48
CA GLU A 95 5.96 0.47 -23.79
C GLU A 95 5.85 -0.46 -22.57
N GLU A 96 6.94 -0.61 -21.81
CA GLU A 96 6.97 -1.47 -20.61
C GLU A 96 6.01 -0.97 -19.54
N THR A 97 6.05 0.33 -19.22
CA THR A 97 5.15 0.95 -18.24
C THR A 97 3.69 0.84 -18.70
N THR A 98 3.43 1.08 -19.99
CA THR A 98 2.07 0.98 -20.54
C THR A 98 1.54 -0.45 -20.47
N ARG A 99 2.35 -1.45 -20.84
CA ARG A 99 2.01 -2.86 -20.71
C ARG A 99 1.73 -3.23 -19.25
N PHE A 100 2.60 -2.82 -18.35
CA PHE A 100 2.45 -3.07 -16.91
C PHE A 100 1.12 -2.52 -16.39
N LEU A 101 0.79 -1.26 -16.69
CA LEU A 101 -0.46 -0.64 -16.25
C LEU A 101 -1.71 -1.32 -16.83
N ASN A 102 -1.61 -1.92 -18.02
CA ASN A 102 -2.72 -2.66 -18.62
C ASN A 102 -2.95 -4.03 -17.95
N ASP A 103 -1.91 -4.65 -17.43
CA ASP A 103 -1.95 -6.02 -16.90
C ASP A 103 -2.05 -6.07 -15.38
N VAL A 104 -1.67 -4.99 -14.69
CA VAL A 104 -1.52 -4.95 -13.23
C VAL A 104 -2.33 -3.80 -12.62
N ILE A 105 -2.90 -4.08 -11.45
CA ILE A 105 -3.44 -3.08 -10.52
C ILE A 105 -2.46 -2.99 -9.36
N THR A 106 -1.75 -1.86 -9.26
CA THR A 106 -0.79 -1.62 -8.16
C THR A 106 -1.48 -0.83 -7.07
N LEU A 107 -1.32 -1.31 -5.84
CA LEU A 107 -1.85 -0.72 -4.62
C LEU A 107 -0.68 -0.22 -3.77
N CYS A 108 -0.54 1.10 -3.59
CA CYS A 108 0.54 1.67 -2.80
C CYS A 108 0.00 2.31 -1.51
N CYS A 109 0.64 2.01 -0.38
CA CYS A 109 0.24 2.52 0.93
C CYS A 109 1.45 2.89 1.80
N LEU A 110 1.37 4.04 2.48
CA LEU A 110 2.23 4.37 3.61
C LEU A 110 1.60 3.78 4.87
N VAL A 111 2.23 2.76 5.45
CA VAL A 111 1.60 1.96 6.52
C VAL A 111 1.69 2.59 7.91
N ASN A 112 2.65 3.48 8.17
CA ASN A 112 2.82 4.13 9.47
C ASN A 112 2.96 5.65 9.32
N PRO A 113 1.86 6.38 9.04
CA PRO A 113 1.91 7.83 8.89
C PRO A 113 2.28 8.56 10.18
N ASP A 114 1.93 8.02 11.36
CA ASP A 114 2.27 8.59 12.66
C ASP A 114 3.77 8.55 12.92
N GLY A 115 4.39 7.43 12.62
CA GLY A 115 5.83 7.27 12.73
C GLY A 115 6.60 8.13 11.73
N MET A 116 6.12 8.22 10.49
CA MET A 116 6.73 9.09 9.48
C MET A 116 6.71 10.56 9.94
N GLU A 117 5.60 11.04 10.46
CA GLU A 117 5.46 12.40 11.00
C GLU A 117 6.43 12.64 12.16
N LEU A 118 6.49 11.70 13.12
CA LEU A 118 7.39 11.78 14.25
C LEU A 118 8.86 11.86 13.82
N VAL A 119 9.30 10.94 12.96
CA VAL A 119 10.72 10.84 12.56
C VAL A 119 11.12 12.04 11.71
N SER A 120 10.28 12.47 10.77
CA SER A 120 10.57 13.62 9.91
C SER A 120 10.66 14.92 10.72
N ASN A 121 9.72 15.18 11.62
CA ASN A 121 9.74 16.36 12.47
C ASN A 121 10.94 16.35 13.42
N TRP A 122 11.28 15.19 13.99
CA TRP A 122 12.46 15.05 14.84
C TRP A 122 13.75 15.31 14.07
N TYR A 123 13.87 14.80 12.86
CA TYR A 123 15.02 15.03 11.99
C TYR A 123 15.13 16.51 11.59
N MET A 124 14.03 17.14 11.21
CA MET A 124 13.98 18.52 10.72
C MET A 124 14.11 19.58 11.82
N ARG A 125 14.08 19.21 13.13
CA ARG A 125 14.25 20.16 14.24
C ARG A 125 15.61 20.83 14.25
N GLU A 126 16.63 20.17 13.67
CA GLU A 126 17.96 20.71 13.52
C GLU A 126 18.06 21.47 12.19
N PRO A 127 18.30 22.81 12.21
CA PRO A 127 18.41 23.61 11.00
C PRO A 127 19.68 23.29 10.19
N ASP A 128 20.79 22.93 10.86
CA ASP A 128 22.03 22.54 10.19
C ASP A 128 21.91 21.12 9.64
N VAL A 129 21.82 21.00 8.30
CA VAL A 129 21.65 19.72 7.60
C VAL A 129 22.73 18.70 7.93
N THR A 130 23.95 19.17 8.26
CA THR A 130 25.09 18.29 8.57
C THR A 130 25.01 17.67 9.97
N LYS A 131 24.14 18.21 10.85
CA LYS A 131 23.91 17.74 12.21
C LYS A 131 22.59 17.01 12.39
N ARG A 132 21.77 16.96 11.36
CA ARG A 132 20.48 16.27 11.42
C ARG A 132 20.64 14.79 11.72
N SER A 133 19.82 14.29 12.64
CA SER A 133 19.80 12.89 13.01
C SER A 133 18.40 12.50 13.49
N TYR A 134 17.96 11.30 13.14
CA TYR A 134 16.77 10.66 13.70
C TYR A 134 17.09 9.79 14.91
N ALA A 135 18.34 9.73 15.36
CA ALA A 135 18.71 9.04 16.59
C ALA A 135 17.99 9.65 17.80
N SER A 136 17.70 8.82 18.78
CA SER A 136 17.08 9.23 20.06
C SER A 136 15.73 9.94 19.89
N ILE A 137 14.90 9.48 18.95
CA ILE A 137 13.50 9.93 18.88
C ILE A 137 12.83 9.77 20.26
N PRO A 138 11.98 10.71 20.68
CA PRO A 138 11.54 10.82 22.11
C PRO A 138 10.57 9.74 22.55
N ARG A 139 9.98 8.98 21.60
CA ARG A 139 9.03 7.90 21.87
C ARG A 139 9.08 6.88 20.73
N LEU A 140 8.38 5.77 20.88
CA LEU A 140 8.20 4.80 19.81
C LEU A 140 7.53 5.46 18.60
N TYR A 141 7.93 5.07 17.41
CA TYR A 141 7.33 5.54 16.14
C TYR A 141 5.98 4.88 15.85
N GLN A 142 5.48 4.08 16.75
CA GLN A 142 4.15 3.46 16.71
C GLN A 142 3.49 3.57 18.07
N LYS A 143 2.17 3.50 18.16
CA LYS A 143 1.48 3.34 19.42
C LYS A 143 1.88 2.01 20.05
N TYR A 144 2.21 2.03 21.35
CA TYR A 144 2.58 0.80 22.06
C TYR A 144 1.41 -0.18 22.16
N ILE A 145 1.65 -1.40 21.71
CA ILE A 145 0.68 -2.51 21.67
C ILE A 145 1.27 -3.82 22.22
N GLY A 146 2.43 -3.75 22.87
CA GLY A 146 3.11 -4.91 23.44
C GLY A 146 4.04 -5.66 22.48
N HIS A 147 4.05 -5.33 21.20
CA HIS A 147 4.91 -5.94 20.18
C HIS A 147 5.22 -4.94 19.06
N ASP A 148 6.15 -5.29 18.20
CA ASP A 148 6.51 -4.54 17.01
C ASP A 148 5.34 -4.50 16.01
N ASN A 149 5.14 -3.37 15.30
CA ASN A 149 4.09 -3.25 14.31
C ASN A 149 4.23 -4.27 13.17
N ASN A 150 5.45 -4.72 12.86
CA ASN A 150 5.69 -5.82 11.93
C ASN A 150 5.33 -7.21 12.50
N ARG A 151 4.71 -7.29 13.66
CA ARG A 151 4.16 -8.52 14.25
C ARG A 151 2.65 -8.42 14.48
N ASP A 152 2.03 -7.37 13.93
CA ASP A 152 0.62 -7.07 14.22
C ASP A 152 -0.37 -7.59 13.17
N PHE A 153 0.10 -8.01 11.99
CA PHE A 153 -0.78 -8.40 10.88
C PHE A 153 -1.77 -9.52 11.20
N TYR A 154 -1.39 -10.49 12.03
CA TYR A 154 -2.29 -11.57 12.44
C TYR A 154 -3.16 -11.21 13.65
N MET A 155 -2.76 -10.21 14.45
CA MET A 155 -3.47 -9.78 15.66
C MET A 155 -4.40 -8.60 15.39
N SER A 156 -4.01 -7.71 14.46
CA SER A 156 -4.74 -6.47 14.15
C SER A 156 -5.05 -5.61 15.38
N ALA A 157 -4.07 -5.47 16.27
CA ALA A 157 -4.20 -4.67 17.48
C ALA A 157 -4.05 -3.16 17.21
N GLN A 158 -3.49 -2.80 16.06
CA GLN A 158 -3.38 -1.42 15.58
C GLN A 158 -4.43 -1.13 14.51
N PRO A 159 -5.03 0.08 14.50
CA PRO A 159 -5.96 0.48 13.45
C PRO A 159 -5.32 0.49 12.05
N GLU A 160 -4.01 0.73 11.95
CA GLU A 160 -3.24 0.62 10.72
C GLU A 160 -3.27 -0.81 10.17
N SER A 161 -3.00 -1.80 11.01
CA SER A 161 -3.05 -3.22 10.62
C SER A 161 -4.46 -3.66 10.27
N GLU A 162 -5.48 -3.20 11.00
CA GLU A 162 -6.88 -3.46 10.69
C GLU A 162 -7.26 -2.92 9.31
N ALA A 163 -6.87 -1.68 8.99
CA ALA A 163 -7.14 -1.06 7.70
C ALA A 163 -6.47 -1.83 6.55
N ILE A 164 -5.22 -2.26 6.73
CA ILE A 164 -4.48 -3.04 5.74
C ILE A 164 -5.10 -4.43 5.56
N ASN A 165 -5.41 -5.14 6.64
CA ASN A 165 -6.02 -6.46 6.59
C ASN A 165 -7.40 -6.44 5.93
N ARG A 166 -8.19 -5.38 6.13
CA ARG A 166 -9.43 -5.19 5.39
C ARG A 166 -9.17 -5.08 3.89
N ALA A 167 -8.17 -4.30 3.46
CA ALA A 167 -7.79 -4.20 2.06
C ALA A 167 -7.34 -5.56 1.50
N PHE A 168 -6.55 -6.33 2.27
CA PHE A 168 -6.00 -7.62 1.84
C PHE A 168 -7.08 -8.70 1.72
N TYR A 169 -7.90 -8.88 2.75
CA TYR A 169 -8.73 -10.07 2.91
C TYR A 169 -10.21 -9.84 2.66
N HIS A 170 -10.63 -8.59 2.43
CA HIS A 170 -12.04 -8.28 2.18
C HIS A 170 -12.26 -7.49 0.89
N GLU A 171 -11.25 -6.74 0.41
CA GLU A 171 -11.46 -5.86 -0.72
C GLU A 171 -10.69 -6.26 -1.99
N TRP A 172 -9.39 -6.56 -1.88
CA TRP A 172 -8.53 -6.66 -3.06
C TRP A 172 -7.93 -8.03 -3.31
N PHE A 173 -7.66 -8.83 -2.27
CA PHE A 173 -7.07 -10.16 -2.36
C PHE A 173 -5.80 -10.18 -3.24
N PRO A 174 -4.76 -9.38 -2.91
CA PRO A 174 -3.58 -9.25 -3.76
C PRO A 174 -2.85 -10.57 -3.91
N GLN A 175 -2.36 -10.87 -5.12
CA GLN A 175 -1.57 -12.06 -5.40
C GLN A 175 -0.10 -11.88 -5.01
N ILE A 176 0.37 -10.61 -4.94
CA ILE A 176 1.72 -10.25 -4.50
C ILE A 176 1.59 -9.17 -3.44
N ILE A 177 2.24 -9.40 -2.30
CA ILE A 177 2.39 -8.42 -1.23
C ILE A 177 3.88 -8.15 -1.07
N TYR A 178 4.28 -6.92 -1.36
CA TYR A 178 5.65 -6.45 -1.19
C TYR A 178 5.68 -5.40 -0.08
N ASN A 179 6.19 -5.78 1.08
CA ASN A 179 6.44 -4.90 2.20
C ASN A 179 7.87 -4.37 2.09
N HIS A 180 8.00 -3.09 1.84
CA HIS A 180 9.29 -2.42 1.73
C HIS A 180 9.62 -1.76 3.06
N HIS A 181 10.55 -2.37 3.75
CA HIS A 181 11.11 -1.84 4.99
C HIS A 181 11.90 -0.55 4.75
#